data_d433fd9d5df0467553ef47a550d16fa3
#
_entry.id   d433fd9d5df0467553ef47a550d16fa3
#
_cell.length_a   1.000
_cell.length_b   1.000
_cell.length_c   1.000
_cell.angle_alpha   90.00
_cell.angle_beta   90.00
_cell.angle_gamma   90.00
#
_symmetry.space_group_name_H-M   'P 1'
#
loop_
_entity.id
_entity.type
_entity.pdbx_description
1 polymer ?
#
loop_
_entity_poly.entity_id
_entity_poly.type
_entity_poly.pdbx_seq_one_letter_code
_entity_poly.pdbx_strand_id
1 'polypeptide(L)'
;MKANLNYATWVKDNKEYLESFHNKRVFVSYAGGKDASVILHYLIQAKVDFGFDFETHAAMFPTHVYTVDEVNTLDSYWKSRGIHINWHPINGNESLFEIAKENGTNPCEVCHATKREAFLLYLNSTVTCWDSLVIIVGWSLWDLVGYSLEYLLGGMFTKNNNMFQGKTIKERHLRTSQRFYPMLKMKEGYSLYKPLLRYNDQDILQVIQENQIPILTTDCKYKEFRPKRLFSDCYTKMGMYFDYDKVLTFAQESLDLNPASSYTSIDKEDFIRSIF
;
A
#
# COMPACT_ATOMS: atom_id res chain seq x y z
N MET A 1 23.17 -7.73 -6.37
CA MET A 1 22.59 -9.08 -6.37
C MET A 1 21.08 -8.93 -6.39
N LYS A 2 20.36 -9.68 -7.25
CA LYS A 2 18.89 -9.70 -7.18
C LYS A 2 18.48 -10.28 -5.83
N ALA A 3 17.57 -9.61 -5.12
CA ALA A 3 16.99 -10.17 -3.92
C ALA A 3 16.13 -11.38 -4.34
N ASN A 4 16.40 -12.55 -3.79
CA ASN A 4 15.57 -13.72 -4.03
C ASN A 4 14.42 -13.70 -3.01
N LEU A 5 13.27 -13.19 -3.41
CA LEU A 5 12.09 -13.14 -2.56
C LEU A 5 11.50 -14.55 -2.41
N ASN A 6 11.73 -15.14 -1.27
CA ASN A 6 11.05 -16.35 -0.81
C ASN A 6 10.71 -16.19 0.67
N TYR A 7 9.94 -17.14 1.23
CA TYR A 7 9.49 -17.02 2.62
C TYR A 7 10.66 -16.87 3.61
N ALA A 8 11.75 -17.63 3.46
CA ALA A 8 12.88 -17.59 4.39
C ALA A 8 13.62 -16.23 4.37
N THR A 9 13.87 -15.67 3.17
CA THR A 9 14.47 -14.33 3.03
C THR A 9 13.53 -13.25 3.55
N TRP A 10 12.24 -13.34 3.24
CA TRP A 10 11.23 -12.41 3.72
C TRP A 10 11.14 -12.43 5.26
N VAL A 11 11.11 -13.61 5.88
CA VAL A 11 11.14 -13.74 7.34
C VAL A 11 12.41 -13.14 7.92
N LYS A 12 13.57 -13.42 7.34
CA LYS A 12 14.85 -12.85 7.81
C LYS A 12 14.80 -11.32 7.85
N ASP A 13 14.26 -10.70 6.81
CA ASP A 13 14.19 -9.22 6.68
C ASP A 13 13.12 -8.59 7.58
N ASN A 14 12.14 -9.38 8.03
CA ASN A 14 10.96 -8.91 8.75
C ASN A 14 10.80 -9.49 10.16
N LYS A 15 11.75 -10.33 10.62
CA LYS A 15 11.64 -11.12 11.84
C LYS A 15 11.28 -10.29 13.07
N GLU A 16 12.01 -9.21 13.32
CA GLU A 16 11.80 -8.32 14.46
C GLU A 16 10.36 -7.76 14.52
N TYR A 17 9.82 -7.40 13.35
CA TYR A 17 8.44 -6.89 13.25
C TYR A 17 7.42 -8.00 13.52
N LEU A 18 7.60 -9.19 12.91
CA LEU A 18 6.71 -10.32 13.06
C LEU A 18 6.64 -10.80 14.52
N GLU A 19 7.76 -10.83 15.21
CA GLU A 19 7.84 -11.15 16.66
C GLU A 19 7.04 -10.16 17.52
N SER A 20 6.94 -8.91 17.07
CA SER A 20 6.18 -7.85 17.78
C SER A 20 4.66 -7.96 17.63
N PHE A 21 4.14 -8.86 16.79
CA PHE A 21 2.70 -8.97 16.50
C PHE A 21 1.95 -9.83 17.53
N HIS A 22 2.65 -10.51 18.41
CA HIS A 22 2.01 -11.29 19.47
C HIS A 22 1.06 -10.40 20.30
N ASN A 23 -0.19 -10.84 20.48
CA ASN A 23 -1.27 -10.10 21.14
C ASN A 23 -1.65 -8.77 20.47
N LYS A 24 -1.29 -8.56 19.20
CA LYS A 24 -1.73 -7.41 18.41
C LYS A 24 -2.91 -7.78 17.53
N ARG A 25 -3.77 -6.82 17.26
CA ARG A 25 -4.76 -6.88 16.19
C ARG A 25 -4.06 -6.52 14.88
N VAL A 26 -3.87 -7.48 14.01
CA VAL A 26 -3.18 -7.29 12.73
C VAL A 26 -4.20 -7.14 11.61
N PHE A 27 -4.29 -5.94 11.05
CA PHE A 27 -5.21 -5.56 9.97
C PHE A 27 -4.44 -5.51 8.66
N VAL A 28 -4.81 -6.33 7.66
CA VAL A 28 -4.21 -6.33 6.33
C VAL A 28 -5.11 -5.59 5.35
N SER A 29 -4.61 -4.47 4.80
CA SER A 29 -5.28 -3.76 3.71
C SER A 29 -5.06 -4.50 2.40
N TYR A 30 -6.10 -5.18 1.92
CA TYR A 30 -6.08 -5.98 0.71
C TYR A 30 -6.76 -5.25 -0.46
N ALA A 31 -6.12 -5.25 -1.61
CA ALA A 31 -6.65 -4.61 -2.82
C ALA A 31 -6.70 -5.56 -4.04
N GLY A 32 -6.51 -6.86 -3.84
CA GLY A 32 -6.48 -7.86 -4.92
C GLY A 32 -5.25 -7.78 -5.82
N GLY A 33 -4.33 -6.83 -5.59
CA GLY A 33 -3.12 -6.68 -6.38
C GLY A 33 -1.97 -7.60 -5.92
N LYS A 34 -0.92 -7.72 -6.74
CA LYS A 34 0.23 -8.59 -6.52
C LYS A 34 0.89 -8.44 -5.14
N ASP A 35 1.08 -7.19 -4.68
CA ASP A 35 1.80 -6.91 -3.43
C ASP A 35 1.02 -7.44 -2.22
N ALA A 36 -0.27 -7.09 -2.11
CA ALA A 36 -1.13 -7.56 -1.03
C ALA A 36 -1.32 -9.09 -1.06
N SER A 37 -1.34 -9.69 -2.26
CA SER A 37 -1.48 -11.14 -2.41
C SER A 37 -0.22 -11.89 -1.96
N VAL A 38 0.98 -11.39 -2.25
CA VAL A 38 2.24 -11.98 -1.72
C VAL A 38 2.33 -11.81 -0.20
N ILE A 39 1.88 -10.68 0.33
CA ILE A 39 1.80 -10.49 1.79
C ILE A 39 0.90 -11.54 2.43
N LEU A 40 -0.32 -11.73 1.94
CA LEU A 40 -1.22 -12.77 2.47
C LEU A 40 -0.61 -14.16 2.37
N HIS A 41 0.03 -14.49 1.24
CA HIS A 41 0.68 -15.78 1.04
C HIS A 41 1.74 -16.07 2.12
N TYR A 42 2.56 -15.09 2.46
CA TYR A 42 3.58 -15.27 3.50
C TYR A 42 3.01 -15.18 4.93
N LEU A 43 1.99 -14.36 5.16
CA LEU A 43 1.37 -14.25 6.47
C LEU A 43 0.66 -15.54 6.90
N ILE A 44 0.18 -16.39 5.98
CA ILE A 44 -0.39 -17.70 6.30
C ILE A 44 0.60 -18.57 7.09
N GLN A 45 1.86 -18.61 6.66
CA GLN A 45 2.89 -19.37 7.36
C GLN A 45 3.39 -18.59 8.58
N ALA A 46 3.59 -17.28 8.45
CA ALA A 46 4.13 -16.45 9.52
C ALA A 46 3.25 -16.44 10.78
N LYS A 47 1.91 -16.47 10.61
CA LYS A 47 1.02 -16.55 11.77
C LYS A 47 1.23 -17.80 12.62
N VAL A 48 1.60 -18.91 11.98
CA VAL A 48 1.93 -20.16 12.69
C VAL A 48 3.29 -20.06 13.33
N ASP A 49 4.29 -19.58 12.59
CA ASP A 49 5.69 -19.53 13.05
C ASP A 49 5.90 -18.53 14.20
N PHE A 50 5.13 -17.44 14.23
CA PHE A 50 5.28 -16.34 15.20
C PHE A 50 4.11 -16.20 16.19
N GLY A 51 3.06 -17.05 16.09
CA GLY A 51 1.98 -17.10 17.06
C GLY A 51 1.11 -15.84 17.12
N PHE A 52 0.74 -15.28 15.97
CA PHE A 52 -0.23 -14.18 15.86
C PHE A 52 -1.37 -14.57 14.91
N ASP A 53 -2.41 -13.77 14.90
CA ASP A 53 -3.49 -13.89 13.89
C ASP A 53 -3.68 -12.57 13.15
N PHE A 54 -4.38 -12.58 12.01
CA PHE A 54 -4.65 -11.39 11.23
C PHE A 54 -6.01 -11.42 10.55
N GLU A 55 -6.56 -10.25 10.31
CA GLU A 55 -7.78 -10.03 9.55
C GLU A 55 -7.49 -9.32 8.24
N THR A 56 -8.19 -9.70 7.17
CA THR A 56 -8.00 -9.15 5.82
C THR A 56 -9.21 -8.35 5.41
N HIS A 57 -8.99 -7.11 4.97
CA HIS A 57 -10.04 -6.16 4.62
C HIS A 57 -9.79 -5.52 3.25
N ALA A 58 -10.83 -5.46 2.43
CA ALA A 58 -10.82 -4.89 1.09
C ALA A 58 -11.93 -3.84 0.92
N ALA A 59 -11.59 -2.58 0.76
CA ALA A 59 -12.53 -1.54 0.38
C ALA A 59 -12.68 -1.51 -1.14
N MET A 60 -13.88 -1.71 -1.65
CA MET A 60 -14.14 -1.81 -3.08
C MET A 60 -15.34 -0.98 -3.53
N PHE A 61 -15.25 -0.44 -4.75
CA PHE A 61 -16.41 0.06 -5.47
C PHE A 61 -16.98 -1.09 -6.31
N PRO A 62 -18.28 -1.41 -6.20
CA PRO A 62 -18.86 -2.62 -6.80
C PRO A 62 -18.76 -2.71 -8.33
N THR A 63 -18.64 -1.57 -9.02
CA THR A 63 -18.60 -1.50 -10.49
C THR A 63 -17.27 -0.98 -11.04
N HIS A 64 -16.28 -0.75 -10.16
CA HIS A 64 -15.00 -0.20 -10.53
C HIS A 64 -13.86 -1.18 -10.24
N VAL A 65 -13.27 -1.78 -11.24
CA VAL A 65 -12.20 -2.80 -11.27
C VAL A 65 -12.53 -4.17 -10.67
N TYR A 66 -13.50 -4.29 -9.79
CA TYR A 66 -13.85 -5.56 -9.18
C TYR A 66 -15.07 -6.15 -9.89
N THR A 67 -14.85 -7.05 -10.82
CA THR A 67 -15.93 -7.87 -11.39
C THR A 67 -16.37 -8.93 -10.39
N VAL A 68 -17.60 -9.41 -10.50
CA VAL A 68 -18.11 -10.48 -9.62
C VAL A 68 -17.25 -11.74 -9.72
N ASP A 69 -16.83 -12.08 -10.94
CA ASP A 69 -15.99 -13.26 -11.18
C ASP A 69 -14.60 -13.15 -10.55
N GLU A 70 -13.98 -11.97 -10.62
CA GLU A 70 -12.69 -11.73 -9.97
C GLU A 70 -12.81 -11.77 -8.45
N VAL A 71 -13.84 -11.16 -7.88
CA VAL A 71 -14.10 -11.21 -6.43
C VAL A 71 -14.31 -12.65 -5.99
N ASN A 72 -15.14 -13.43 -6.70
CA ASN A 72 -15.38 -14.84 -6.41
C ASN A 72 -14.11 -15.70 -6.53
N THR A 73 -13.29 -15.44 -7.53
CA THR A 73 -12.01 -16.15 -7.74
C THR A 73 -11.05 -15.89 -6.58
N LEU A 74 -10.87 -14.62 -6.21
CA LEU A 74 -10.00 -14.22 -5.10
C LEU A 74 -10.51 -14.78 -3.77
N ASP A 75 -11.82 -14.64 -3.50
CA ASP A 75 -12.42 -15.10 -2.25
C ASP A 75 -12.30 -16.63 -2.12
N SER A 76 -12.61 -17.37 -3.16
CA SER A 76 -12.50 -18.83 -3.18
C SER A 76 -11.06 -19.31 -2.97
N TYR A 77 -10.11 -18.66 -3.63
CA TYR A 77 -8.69 -19.00 -3.49
C TYR A 77 -8.20 -18.78 -2.05
N TRP A 78 -8.49 -17.63 -1.47
CA TRP A 78 -8.04 -17.31 -0.11
C TRP A 78 -8.79 -18.11 0.95
N LYS A 79 -10.09 -18.33 0.77
CA LYS A 79 -10.90 -19.17 1.65
C LYS A 79 -10.39 -20.62 1.72
N SER A 80 -9.97 -21.20 0.58
CA SER A 80 -9.36 -22.53 0.55
C SER A 80 -8.04 -22.62 1.33
N ARG A 81 -7.44 -21.50 1.66
CA ARG A 81 -6.20 -21.34 2.46
C ARG A 81 -6.47 -20.85 3.88
N GLY A 82 -7.73 -20.86 4.31
CA GLY A 82 -8.13 -20.44 5.65
C GLY A 82 -8.13 -18.91 5.86
N ILE A 83 -8.13 -18.10 4.79
CA ILE A 83 -8.22 -16.65 4.85
C ILE A 83 -9.61 -16.20 4.41
N HIS A 84 -10.26 -15.42 5.28
CA HIS A 84 -11.50 -14.72 4.94
C HIS A 84 -11.20 -13.27 4.58
N ILE A 85 -11.68 -12.80 3.42
CA ILE A 85 -11.59 -11.41 3.03
C ILE A 85 -12.89 -10.69 3.43
N ASN A 86 -12.75 -9.70 4.30
CA ASN A 86 -13.85 -8.80 4.67
C ASN A 86 -14.00 -7.73 3.59
N TRP A 87 -14.92 -7.94 2.67
CA TRP A 87 -15.22 -6.99 1.61
C TRP A 87 -16.08 -5.85 2.14
N HIS A 88 -15.61 -4.61 1.99
CA HIS A 88 -16.33 -3.39 2.36
C HIS A 88 -16.80 -2.68 1.08
N PRO A 89 -18.03 -2.93 0.63
CA PRO A 89 -18.56 -2.25 -0.54
C PRO A 89 -18.76 -0.76 -0.21
N ILE A 90 -18.23 0.08 -1.07
CA ILE A 90 -18.41 1.52 -0.98
C ILE A 90 -19.67 1.88 -1.77
N ASN A 91 -20.72 2.25 -1.05
CA ASN A 91 -21.98 2.74 -1.61
C ASN A 91 -21.83 4.20 -2.04
N GLY A 92 -20.86 4.47 -2.92
CA GLY A 92 -20.56 5.78 -3.44
C GLY A 92 -20.97 5.93 -4.90
N ASN A 93 -21.30 7.14 -5.28
CA ASN A 93 -21.58 7.47 -6.66
C ASN A 93 -20.25 7.48 -7.45
N GLU A 94 -20.03 6.47 -8.29
CA GLU A 94 -18.83 6.37 -9.13
C GLU A 94 -18.73 7.48 -10.18
N SER A 95 -19.82 8.24 -10.43
CA SER A 95 -19.78 9.45 -11.25
C SER A 95 -18.83 10.51 -10.66
N LEU A 96 -18.50 10.44 -9.36
CA LEU A 96 -17.50 11.31 -8.75
C LEU A 96 -16.12 11.22 -9.44
N PHE A 97 -15.79 10.08 -10.03
CA PHE A 97 -14.55 9.93 -10.77
C PHE A 97 -14.58 10.68 -12.12
N GLU A 98 -15.70 10.65 -12.84
CA GLU A 98 -15.88 11.42 -14.06
C GLU A 98 -15.93 12.92 -13.75
N ILE A 99 -16.69 13.33 -12.75
CA ILE A 99 -16.76 14.72 -12.27
C ILE A 99 -15.36 15.23 -11.89
N ALA A 100 -14.57 14.41 -11.18
CA ALA A 100 -13.20 14.77 -10.84
C ALA A 100 -12.34 15.00 -12.09
N LYS A 101 -12.44 14.09 -13.08
CA LYS A 101 -11.75 14.19 -14.36
C LYS A 101 -12.16 15.46 -15.12
N GLU A 102 -13.45 15.74 -15.23
CA GLU A 102 -13.99 16.93 -15.90
C GLU A 102 -13.53 18.23 -15.23
N ASN A 103 -13.49 18.25 -13.91
CA ASN A 103 -13.00 19.38 -13.11
C ASN A 103 -11.47 19.48 -13.06
N GLY A 104 -10.75 18.63 -13.77
CA GLY A 104 -9.30 18.61 -13.75
C GLY A 104 -8.67 18.10 -12.44
N THR A 105 -9.43 17.40 -11.61
CA THR A 105 -8.94 16.73 -10.39
C THR A 105 -8.58 15.27 -10.72
N ASN A 106 -7.59 14.73 -10.04
CA ASN A 106 -7.16 13.35 -10.26
C ASN A 106 -8.20 12.34 -9.72
N PRO A 107 -8.87 11.54 -10.57
CA PRO A 107 -9.86 10.55 -10.14
C PRO A 107 -9.30 9.50 -9.17
N CYS A 108 -8.01 9.16 -9.28
CA CYS A 108 -7.36 8.21 -8.37
C CYS A 108 -7.25 8.76 -6.94
N GLU A 109 -7.06 10.07 -6.77
CA GLU A 109 -7.05 10.68 -5.43
C GLU A 109 -8.45 10.59 -4.79
N VAL A 110 -9.52 10.81 -5.55
CA VAL A 110 -10.90 10.64 -5.08
C VAL A 110 -11.15 9.18 -4.66
N CYS A 111 -10.77 8.23 -5.52
CA CYS A 111 -10.90 6.80 -5.22
C CYS A 111 -10.15 6.41 -3.93
N HIS A 112 -8.90 6.86 -3.79
CA HIS A 112 -8.09 6.55 -2.61
C HIS A 112 -8.64 7.24 -1.35
N ALA A 113 -9.07 8.50 -1.43
CA ALA A 113 -9.65 9.22 -0.31
C ALA A 113 -10.90 8.51 0.22
N THR A 114 -11.80 8.09 -0.67
CA THR A 114 -13.02 7.37 -0.28
C THR A 114 -12.72 6.02 0.36
N LYS A 115 -11.73 5.26 -0.17
CA LYS A 115 -11.31 3.98 0.42
C LYS A 115 -10.68 4.16 1.80
N ARG A 116 -9.85 5.20 1.97
CA ARG A 116 -9.26 5.53 3.28
C ARG A 116 -10.32 5.90 4.30
N GLU A 117 -11.31 6.72 3.90
CA GLU A 117 -12.42 7.08 4.78
C GLU A 117 -13.23 5.85 5.21
N ALA A 118 -13.54 4.94 4.29
CA ALA A 118 -14.23 3.71 4.62
C ALA A 118 -13.46 2.85 5.64
N PHE A 119 -12.14 2.73 5.49
CA PHE A 119 -11.30 2.03 6.47
C PHE A 119 -11.22 2.76 7.81
N LEU A 120 -11.09 4.09 7.79
CA LEU A 120 -11.05 4.89 9.02
C LEU A 120 -12.35 4.74 9.83
N LEU A 121 -13.50 4.82 9.18
CA LEU A 121 -14.80 4.63 9.81
C LEU A 121 -14.91 3.21 10.41
N TYR A 122 -14.50 2.19 9.68
CA TYR A 122 -14.46 0.82 10.17
C TYR A 122 -13.54 0.68 11.39
N LEU A 123 -12.31 1.17 11.30
CA LEU A 123 -11.35 1.10 12.40
C LEU A 123 -11.85 1.85 13.64
N ASN A 124 -12.38 3.06 13.47
CA ASN A 124 -12.96 3.83 14.59
C ASN A 124 -14.13 3.13 15.29
N SER A 125 -14.91 2.33 14.54
CA SER A 125 -16.05 1.59 15.11
C SER A 125 -15.66 0.26 15.78
N THR A 126 -14.50 -0.31 15.44
CA THR A 126 -14.11 -1.68 15.87
C THR A 126 -12.85 -1.73 16.72
N VAL A 127 -11.99 -0.70 16.69
CA VAL A 127 -10.75 -0.65 17.45
C VAL A 127 -10.98 0.07 18.77
N THR A 128 -10.92 -0.68 19.87
CA THR A 128 -11.01 -0.12 21.22
C THR A 128 -9.66 0.30 21.78
N CYS A 129 -8.57 -0.35 21.32
CA CYS A 129 -7.20 -0.15 21.81
C CYS A 129 -6.26 0.05 20.62
N TRP A 130 -6.00 1.30 20.24
CA TRP A 130 -5.20 1.64 19.06
C TRP A 130 -3.74 1.23 19.16
N ASP A 131 -3.14 1.21 20.35
CA ASP A 131 -1.74 0.81 20.56
C ASP A 131 -1.51 -0.70 20.32
N SER A 132 -2.59 -1.48 20.28
CA SER A 132 -2.54 -2.90 19.90
C SER A 132 -2.75 -3.16 18.42
N LEU A 133 -3.02 -2.13 17.59
CA LEU A 133 -3.30 -2.27 16.17
C LEU A 133 -2.02 -2.20 15.32
N VAL A 134 -1.87 -3.15 14.40
CA VAL A 134 -0.90 -3.10 13.30
C VAL A 134 -1.65 -3.10 11.98
N ILE A 135 -1.42 -2.08 11.15
CA ILE A 135 -1.98 -1.99 9.79
C ILE A 135 -0.88 -2.39 8.79
N ILE A 136 -1.13 -3.45 8.03
CA ILE A 136 -0.21 -3.93 6.99
C ILE A 136 -0.67 -3.42 5.63
N VAL A 137 0.26 -2.83 4.87
CA VAL A 137 0.02 -2.32 3.52
C VAL A 137 1.04 -2.85 2.51
N GLY A 138 0.57 -3.13 1.29
CA GLY A 138 1.36 -3.67 0.21
C GLY A 138 2.03 -2.56 -0.61
N TRP A 139 3.23 -2.16 -0.22
CA TRP A 139 4.11 -1.30 -1.02
C TRP A 139 5.43 -2.02 -1.28
N SER A 140 5.88 -1.94 -2.54
CA SER A 140 7.14 -2.49 -3.02
C SER A 140 8.22 -1.40 -3.11
N LEU A 141 9.46 -1.82 -3.42
CA LEU A 141 10.55 -0.88 -3.68
C LEU A 141 10.29 -0.02 -4.93
N TRP A 142 9.60 -0.56 -5.91
CA TRP A 142 9.18 0.21 -7.09
C TRP A 142 8.17 1.31 -6.74
N ASP A 143 7.27 1.06 -5.80
CA ASP A 143 6.37 2.09 -5.28
C ASP A 143 7.15 3.22 -4.62
N LEU A 144 8.15 2.88 -3.83
CA LEU A 144 8.98 3.83 -3.11
C LEU A 144 9.70 4.77 -4.08
N VAL A 145 10.35 4.21 -5.10
CA VAL A 145 11.02 4.99 -6.15
C VAL A 145 10.02 5.81 -6.96
N GLY A 146 8.86 5.22 -7.33
CA GLY A 146 7.80 5.91 -8.06
C GLY A 146 7.26 7.13 -7.31
N TYR A 147 7.01 7.01 -6.01
CA TYR A 147 6.56 8.14 -5.19
C TYR A 147 7.64 9.21 -4.99
N SER A 148 8.91 8.82 -4.94
CA SER A 148 10.02 9.77 -4.88
C SER A 148 10.09 10.60 -6.16
N LEU A 149 9.95 9.97 -7.32
CA LEU A 149 9.87 10.67 -8.60
C LEU A 149 8.62 11.55 -8.70
N GLU A 150 7.46 11.06 -8.25
CA GLU A 150 6.24 11.86 -8.20
C GLU A 150 6.41 13.10 -7.31
N TYR A 151 7.10 12.97 -6.18
CA TYR A 151 7.41 14.12 -5.32
C TYR A 151 8.32 15.13 -6.01
N LEU A 152 9.42 14.69 -6.61
CA LEU A 152 10.36 15.55 -7.32
C LEU A 152 9.70 16.26 -8.50
N LEU A 153 9.05 15.50 -9.37
CA LEU A 153 8.39 16.04 -10.56
C LEU A 153 7.23 16.96 -10.20
N GLY A 154 6.43 16.60 -9.19
CA GLY A 154 5.31 17.40 -8.74
C GLY A 154 5.69 18.78 -8.22
N GLY A 155 6.94 18.97 -7.76
CA GLY A 155 7.49 20.27 -7.42
C GLY A 155 7.92 21.12 -8.62
N MET A 156 8.13 20.50 -9.77
CA MET A 156 8.65 21.15 -10.99
C MET A 156 7.56 21.54 -11.98
N PHE A 157 6.40 20.91 -11.93
CA PHE A 157 5.31 21.19 -12.85
C PHE A 157 4.54 22.47 -12.47
N THR A 158 4.14 23.24 -13.49
CA THR A 158 3.30 24.41 -13.33
C THR A 158 1.85 24.06 -12.97
N LYS A 159 1.08 25.06 -12.52
CA LYS A 159 -0.28 24.92 -11.97
C LYS A 159 -1.31 24.18 -12.83
N ASN A 160 -1.05 23.95 -14.12
CA ASN A 160 -2.02 23.38 -15.05
C ASN A 160 -1.88 21.86 -15.23
N ASN A 161 -1.04 21.18 -14.47
CA ASN A 161 -0.90 19.74 -14.58
C ASN A 161 -1.71 19.02 -13.51
N ASN A 162 -2.88 18.50 -13.93
CA ASN A 162 -3.86 17.85 -13.07
C ASN A 162 -3.36 16.60 -12.35
N MET A 163 -2.28 15.97 -12.83
CA MET A 163 -1.67 14.79 -12.22
C MET A 163 -1.11 15.06 -10.81
N PHE A 164 -0.63 16.27 -10.57
CA PHE A 164 0.11 16.65 -9.37
C PHE A 164 -0.60 17.71 -8.51
N GLN A 165 -1.85 18.08 -8.88
CA GLN A 165 -2.61 19.11 -8.17
C GLN A 165 -3.20 18.64 -6.85
N GLY A 166 -3.44 19.59 -5.95
CA GLY A 166 -4.26 19.42 -4.75
C GLY A 166 -3.48 19.24 -3.45
N LYS A 167 -2.13 19.15 -3.47
CA LYS A 167 -1.33 19.01 -2.24
C LYS A 167 -0.18 19.99 -2.20
N THR A 168 0.05 20.58 -1.03
CA THR A 168 1.23 21.42 -0.78
C THR A 168 2.53 20.59 -0.86
N ILE A 169 3.65 21.24 -1.08
CA ILE A 169 4.98 20.59 -1.07
C ILE A 169 5.20 19.86 0.27
N LYS A 170 4.80 20.46 1.39
CA LYS A 170 4.91 19.87 2.72
C LYS A 170 4.09 18.58 2.85
N GLU A 171 2.85 18.56 2.39
CA GLU A 171 2.01 17.36 2.42
C GLU A 171 2.58 16.25 1.54
N ARG A 172 3.08 16.57 0.35
CA ARG A 172 3.75 15.60 -0.53
C ARG A 172 5.00 15.04 0.12
N HIS A 173 5.78 15.89 0.77
CA HIS A 173 6.99 15.49 1.48
C HIS A 173 6.67 14.50 2.61
N LEU A 174 5.69 14.81 3.48
CA LEU A 174 5.23 13.92 4.54
C LEU A 174 4.74 12.58 3.98
N ARG A 175 3.93 12.60 2.92
CA ARG A 175 3.43 11.38 2.24
C ARG A 175 4.56 10.53 1.65
N THR A 176 5.58 11.14 1.10
CA THR A 176 6.72 10.41 0.51
C THR A 176 7.60 9.86 1.60
N SER A 177 8.01 10.68 2.56
CA SER A 177 8.94 10.30 3.63
C SER A 177 8.43 9.11 4.46
N GLN A 178 7.14 9.05 4.81
CA GLN A 178 6.58 7.96 5.61
C GLN A 178 6.73 6.57 4.94
N ARG A 179 6.83 6.53 3.62
CA ARG A 179 6.92 5.27 2.87
C ARG A 179 8.28 4.59 2.97
N PHE A 180 9.33 5.32 3.30
CA PHE A 180 10.68 4.77 3.44
C PHE A 180 10.89 3.89 4.68
N TYR A 181 10.01 3.99 5.66
CA TYR A 181 10.14 3.24 6.90
C TYR A 181 9.33 1.95 6.84
N PRO A 182 9.97 0.76 7.01
CA PRO A 182 9.26 -0.52 7.03
C PRO A 182 8.15 -0.57 8.09
N MET A 183 8.40 0.03 9.26
CA MET A 183 7.40 0.21 10.30
C MET A 183 7.42 1.65 10.82
N LEU A 184 6.23 2.20 11.00
CA LEU A 184 6.01 3.49 11.67
C LEU A 184 5.08 3.30 12.87
N LYS A 185 5.48 3.86 14.02
CA LYS A 185 4.60 3.98 15.18
C LYS A 185 3.93 5.35 15.17
N MET A 186 2.62 5.36 15.33
CA MET A 186 1.77 6.54 15.23
C MET A 186 1.42 7.09 16.61
N LYS A 187 0.82 8.29 16.66
CA LYS A 187 0.47 9.02 17.88
C LYS A 187 -0.37 8.21 18.86
N GLU A 188 -1.40 7.51 18.38
CA GLU A 188 -2.28 6.69 19.21
C GLU A 188 -1.68 5.31 19.55
N GLY A 189 -0.43 5.07 19.18
CA GLY A 189 0.30 3.85 19.47
C GLY A 189 0.18 2.75 18.42
N TYR A 190 -0.74 2.86 17.43
CA TYR A 190 -0.81 1.88 16.36
C TYR A 190 0.41 1.94 15.45
N SER A 191 0.66 0.85 14.74
CA SER A 191 1.77 0.74 13.81
C SER A 191 1.30 0.55 12.38
N LEU A 192 2.03 1.18 11.44
CA LEU A 192 1.88 0.95 10.01
C LEU A 192 3.06 0.14 9.52
N TYR A 193 2.82 -1.03 8.94
CA TYR A 193 3.85 -1.97 8.54
C TYR A 193 3.83 -2.26 7.03
N LYS A 194 5.01 -2.30 6.42
CA LYS A 194 5.23 -2.41 4.98
C LYS A 194 6.26 -3.50 4.67
N PRO A 195 5.84 -4.77 4.62
CA PRO A 195 6.75 -5.91 4.59
C PRO A 195 7.47 -6.17 3.26
N LEU A 196 7.15 -5.42 2.18
CA LEU A 196 7.73 -5.65 0.85
C LEU A 196 8.62 -4.51 0.36
N LEU A 197 8.95 -3.52 1.19
CA LEU A 197 9.74 -2.36 0.77
C LEU A 197 11.13 -2.68 0.21
N ARG A 198 11.69 -3.84 0.57
CA ARG A 198 13.03 -4.28 0.10
C ARG A 198 13.01 -4.97 -1.25
N TYR A 199 11.82 -5.26 -1.80
CA TYR A 199 11.67 -6.12 -2.97
C TYR A 199 11.14 -5.37 -4.18
N ASN A 200 11.72 -5.67 -5.33
CA ASN A 200 11.29 -5.13 -6.61
C ASN A 200 10.04 -5.85 -7.14
N ASP A 201 9.34 -5.23 -8.08
CA ASP A 201 8.14 -5.82 -8.68
C ASP A 201 8.40 -7.16 -9.37
N GLN A 202 9.62 -7.34 -9.95
CA GLN A 202 10.01 -8.61 -10.56
C GLN A 202 10.06 -9.75 -9.54
N ASP A 203 10.59 -9.48 -8.34
CA ASP A 203 10.67 -10.49 -7.26
C ASP A 203 9.26 -10.90 -6.81
N ILE A 204 8.36 -9.92 -6.68
CA ILE A 204 6.98 -10.12 -6.26
C ILE A 204 6.20 -10.89 -7.33
N LEU A 205 6.36 -10.52 -8.60
CA LEU A 205 5.71 -11.22 -9.72
C LEU A 205 6.20 -12.66 -9.87
N GLN A 206 7.47 -12.93 -9.57
CA GLN A 206 8.01 -14.28 -9.57
C GLN A 206 7.28 -15.14 -8.53
N VAL A 207 7.08 -14.64 -7.30
CA VAL A 207 6.32 -15.37 -6.25
C VAL A 207 4.88 -15.65 -6.71
N ILE A 208 4.22 -14.66 -7.32
CA ILE A 208 2.86 -14.81 -7.86
C ILE A 208 2.80 -15.95 -8.88
N GLN A 209 3.74 -15.98 -9.82
CA GLN A 209 3.80 -16.99 -10.90
C GLN A 209 4.12 -18.38 -10.36
N GLU A 210 5.14 -18.51 -9.52
CA GLU A 210 5.58 -19.80 -8.94
C GLU A 210 4.49 -20.45 -8.08
N ASN A 211 3.69 -19.65 -7.37
CA ASN A 211 2.65 -20.13 -6.48
C ASN A 211 1.24 -20.04 -7.08
N GLN A 212 1.11 -19.64 -8.35
CA GLN A 212 -0.17 -19.52 -9.07
C GLN A 212 -1.23 -18.71 -8.28
N ILE A 213 -0.78 -17.60 -7.66
CA ILE A 213 -1.65 -16.76 -6.83
C ILE A 213 -2.51 -15.89 -7.75
N PRO A 214 -3.84 -15.93 -7.65
CA PRO A 214 -4.70 -15.05 -8.44
C PRO A 214 -4.58 -13.61 -7.97
N ILE A 215 -4.58 -12.69 -8.93
CA ILE A 215 -4.59 -11.24 -8.70
C ILE A 215 -5.66 -10.60 -9.59
N LEU A 216 -6.09 -9.41 -9.23
CA LEU A 216 -6.95 -8.60 -10.10
C LEU A 216 -6.27 -8.31 -11.44
N THR A 217 -6.96 -8.62 -12.52
CA THR A 217 -6.51 -8.41 -13.90
C THR A 217 -7.25 -7.28 -14.61
N THR A 218 -8.44 -6.91 -14.13
CA THR A 218 -9.24 -5.83 -14.71
C THR A 218 -8.55 -4.48 -14.58
N ASP A 219 -8.29 -3.85 -15.71
CA ASP A 219 -7.68 -2.54 -15.78
C ASP A 219 -8.64 -1.44 -15.31
N CYS A 220 -8.13 -0.57 -14.46
CA CYS A 220 -8.85 0.65 -14.09
C CYS A 220 -8.89 1.63 -15.27
N LYS A 221 -10.08 2.13 -15.64
CA LYS A 221 -10.25 3.12 -16.73
C LYS A 221 -9.54 4.46 -16.48
N TYR A 222 -9.11 4.72 -15.24
CA TYR A 222 -8.35 5.91 -14.86
C TYR A 222 -6.87 5.62 -14.62
N LYS A 223 -6.34 4.53 -15.16
CA LYS A 223 -4.95 4.12 -14.92
C LYS A 223 -3.91 5.16 -15.37
N GLU A 224 -4.24 5.96 -16.39
CA GLU A 224 -3.39 7.06 -16.87
C GLU A 224 -3.19 8.18 -15.85
N PHE A 225 -4.08 8.32 -14.87
CA PHE A 225 -3.95 9.29 -13.78
C PHE A 225 -3.03 8.82 -12.64
N ARG A 226 -2.35 7.68 -12.81
CA ARG A 226 -1.40 7.11 -11.84
C ARG A 226 0.04 7.22 -12.34
N PRO A 227 0.79 8.29 -11.98
CA PRO A 227 2.18 8.49 -12.43
C PRO A 227 3.07 7.27 -12.17
N LYS A 228 2.90 6.63 -11.01
CA LYS A 228 3.63 5.44 -10.62
C LYS A 228 3.52 4.29 -11.66
N ARG A 229 2.40 4.12 -12.36
CA ARG A 229 2.27 3.10 -13.41
C ARG A 229 3.15 3.42 -14.63
N LEU A 230 3.19 4.69 -15.03
CA LEU A 230 4.07 5.15 -16.10
C LEU A 230 5.55 4.89 -15.75
N PHE A 231 5.93 5.16 -14.50
CA PHE A 231 7.28 4.88 -14.03
C PHE A 231 7.57 3.37 -14.01
N SER A 232 6.63 2.53 -13.56
CA SER A 232 6.80 1.08 -13.57
C SER A 232 7.02 0.54 -14.98
N ASP A 233 6.32 1.06 -15.99
CA ASP A 233 6.52 0.70 -17.40
C ASP A 233 7.92 1.11 -17.88
N CYS A 234 8.41 2.29 -17.48
CA CYS A 234 9.77 2.74 -17.76
C CYS A 234 10.81 1.81 -17.11
N TYR A 235 10.62 1.47 -15.83
CA TYR A 235 11.55 0.58 -15.10
C TYR A 235 11.65 -0.79 -15.77
N THR A 236 10.51 -1.35 -16.19
CA THR A 236 10.46 -2.61 -16.92
C THR A 236 11.22 -2.53 -18.24
N LYS A 237 10.95 -1.52 -19.06
CA LYS A 237 11.58 -1.33 -20.38
C LYS A 237 13.10 -1.12 -20.29
N MET A 238 13.55 -0.45 -19.23
CA MET A 238 14.97 -0.18 -18.98
C MET A 238 15.68 -1.31 -18.22
N GLY A 239 14.96 -2.36 -17.81
CA GLY A 239 15.52 -3.46 -17.02
C GLY A 239 16.01 -3.01 -15.65
N MET A 240 15.43 -1.97 -15.07
CA MET A 240 15.83 -1.41 -13.78
C MET A 240 15.57 -2.38 -12.64
N TYR A 241 16.52 -2.47 -11.73
CA TYR A 241 16.42 -3.21 -10.50
C TYR A 241 17.04 -2.37 -9.38
N PHE A 242 16.26 -2.03 -8.36
CA PHE A 242 16.67 -1.14 -7.30
C PHE A 242 17.19 -1.90 -6.09
N ASP A 243 18.06 -1.23 -5.34
CA ASP A 243 18.59 -1.67 -4.05
C ASP A 243 18.00 -0.77 -2.96
N TYR A 244 17.32 -1.37 -1.98
CA TYR A 244 16.60 -0.60 -0.94
C TYR A 244 17.53 0.29 -0.12
N ASP A 245 18.70 -0.22 0.28
CA ASP A 245 19.60 0.54 1.15
C ASP A 245 20.19 1.74 0.40
N LYS A 246 20.46 1.60 -0.91
CA LYS A 246 20.87 2.72 -1.77
C LYS A 246 19.75 3.73 -1.97
N VAL A 247 18.52 3.27 -2.20
CA VAL A 247 17.35 4.14 -2.34
C VAL A 247 17.09 4.90 -1.05
N LEU A 248 17.19 4.25 0.11
CA LEU A 248 17.03 4.88 1.42
C LEU A 248 18.12 5.92 1.68
N THR A 249 19.39 5.56 1.44
CA THR A 249 20.51 6.49 1.61
C THR A 249 20.35 7.73 0.73
N PHE A 250 20.06 7.53 -0.56
CA PHE A 250 19.79 8.65 -1.47
C PHE A 250 18.65 9.53 -0.97
N ALA A 251 17.57 8.95 -0.49
CA ALA A 251 16.42 9.72 -0.01
C ALA A 251 16.74 10.48 1.28
N GLN A 252 17.51 9.90 2.19
CA GLN A 252 17.97 10.59 3.41
C GLN A 252 18.87 11.77 3.10
N GLU A 253 19.79 11.62 2.15
CA GLU A 253 20.76 12.66 1.80
C GLU A 253 20.19 13.74 0.86
N SER A 254 19.25 13.38 -0.03
CA SER A 254 18.81 14.26 -1.11
C SER A 254 17.37 14.74 -0.99
N LEU A 255 16.52 14.05 -0.23
CA LEU A 255 15.12 14.41 -0.04
C LEU A 255 14.80 14.92 1.37
N ASP A 256 15.79 15.01 2.25
CA ASP A 256 15.65 15.48 3.64
C ASP A 256 14.47 14.78 4.35
N LEU A 257 14.47 13.44 4.36
CA LEU A 257 13.36 12.66 4.90
C LEU A 257 13.03 13.03 6.34
N ASN A 258 11.75 13.28 6.61
CA ASN A 258 11.28 13.41 7.99
C ASN A 258 11.64 12.15 8.79
N PRO A 259 12.22 12.27 9.98
CA PRO A 259 12.53 11.12 10.82
C PRO A 259 11.23 10.37 11.22
N ALA A 260 11.31 9.07 11.45
CA ALA A 260 10.16 8.25 11.83
C ALA A 260 9.42 8.79 13.06
N SER A 261 10.14 9.44 13.99
CA SER A 261 9.56 10.09 15.17
C SER A 261 8.62 11.26 14.86
N SER A 262 8.73 11.90 13.70
CA SER A 262 7.81 12.97 13.30
C SER A 262 6.36 12.52 13.20
N TYR A 263 6.14 11.22 12.93
CA TYR A 263 4.79 10.66 12.74
C TYR A 263 4.09 10.35 14.07
N THR A 264 4.84 10.28 15.19
CA THR A 264 4.26 10.05 16.51
C THR A 264 3.44 11.23 17.05
N SER A 265 3.51 12.39 16.40
CA SER A 265 2.73 13.59 16.74
C SER A 265 1.50 13.80 15.86
N ILE A 266 1.36 13.04 14.75
CA ILE A 266 0.29 13.23 13.79
C ILE A 266 -0.93 12.40 14.21
N ASP A 267 -2.09 13.06 14.30
CA ASP A 267 -3.36 12.41 14.61
C ASP A 267 -3.74 11.36 13.57
N LYS A 268 -4.38 10.25 14.01
CA LYS A 268 -4.74 9.14 13.14
C LYS A 268 -5.66 9.55 12.00
N GLU A 269 -6.57 10.48 12.26
CA GLU A 269 -7.52 10.93 11.23
C GLU A 269 -6.81 11.75 10.17
N ASP A 270 -5.94 12.69 10.58
CA ASP A 270 -5.12 13.47 9.68
C ASP A 270 -4.16 12.58 8.88
N PHE A 271 -3.55 11.60 9.55
CA PHE A 271 -2.64 10.67 8.88
C PHE A 271 -3.36 9.79 7.85
N ILE A 272 -4.42 9.11 8.25
CA ILE A 272 -5.12 8.17 7.36
C ILE A 272 -5.81 8.92 6.20
N ARG A 273 -6.39 10.10 6.44
CA ARG A 273 -7.06 10.87 5.37
C ARG A 273 -6.09 11.52 4.40
N SER A 274 -4.96 12.04 4.87
CA SER A 274 -4.12 12.95 4.08
C SER A 274 -2.76 12.38 3.69
N ILE A 275 -2.15 11.56 4.56
CA ILE A 275 -0.75 11.14 4.43
C ILE A 275 -0.64 9.68 3.97
N PHE A 276 -1.52 8.82 4.42
CA PHE A 276 -1.54 7.38 4.13
C PHE A 276 -1.74 6.97 2.66
#